data_6369918d2e18949279d0cbd12e44d136
#
_entry.id   6369918d2e18949279d0cbd12e44d136
#
_cell.length_a   1.000
_cell.length_b   1.000
_cell.length_c   1.000
_cell.angle_alpha   90.00
_cell.angle_beta   90.00
_cell.angle_gamma   90.00
#
_symmetry.space_group_name_H-M   'P 1'
#
loop_
_entity.id
_entity.type
_entity.pdbx_description
1 polymer ?
#
loop_
_entity_poly.entity_id
_entity_poly.type
_entity_poly.pdbx_seq_one_letter_code
_entity_poly.pdbx_strand_id
1 'polypeptide(L)'
;MVSLDFLQDQYFLKELENYPIKEQHLKVELLDFSENTIAEIQGKCVSGSLNLDGASSMRRTCTFSLIVDENTYDLTNVESMISINKKIKLYTGYTNFMDKYKAYGDIIWFPLGTFVIVSPSINHSVSGSTINITAKDKMCLLNGEVGGSLPAPVSLHEKYIRNEDGTTTIEYVNMYDIVREAVIHLGGEDPAKVIINDIPLKVKKLVRYIGNKPLYYDADGDESDEPVSGGRTLQHGDLAGYDWVDFTYPGELIKQAGESVTSILDSVSNVLGNYEYFYDVNGNFIFQEKKNYLNTSYVPITELPNGSYSVNFGED
;
A
#
# COMPACT_ATOMS: atom_id res chain seq x y z
N MET A 1 -22.72 -5.17 6.20
CA MET A 1 -21.68 -4.69 7.14
C MET A 1 -21.85 -3.19 7.26
N VAL A 2 -22.24 -2.68 8.42
CA VAL A 2 -22.37 -1.23 8.61
C VAL A 2 -20.94 -0.72 8.79
N SER A 3 -20.42 0.02 7.82
CA SER A 3 -19.21 0.80 8.03
C SER A 3 -19.57 1.83 9.11
N LEU A 4 -19.02 1.68 10.29
CA LEU A 4 -19.02 2.75 11.26
C LEU A 4 -18.25 3.91 10.64
N ASP A 5 -18.80 5.10 10.77
CA ASP A 5 -18.09 6.29 10.38
C ASP A 5 -16.77 6.34 11.17
N PHE A 6 -15.64 6.53 10.48
CA PHE A 6 -14.29 6.55 11.06
C PHE A 6 -14.19 7.43 12.33
N LEU A 7 -14.97 8.51 12.38
CA LEU A 7 -15.04 9.39 13.54
C LEU A 7 -15.75 8.72 14.74
N GLN A 8 -16.80 7.93 14.51
CA GLN A 8 -17.51 7.24 15.59
C GLN A 8 -16.63 6.17 16.23
N ASP A 9 -15.81 5.47 15.45
CA ASP A 9 -14.88 4.47 15.94
C ASP A 9 -13.80 5.08 16.84
N GLN A 10 -13.26 6.23 16.50
CA GLN A 10 -12.28 6.93 17.34
C GLN A 10 -12.87 7.43 18.65
N TYR A 11 -14.08 7.96 18.63
CA TYR A 11 -14.78 8.37 19.86
C TYR A 11 -15.07 7.17 20.76
N PHE A 12 -15.52 6.06 20.20
CA PHE A 12 -15.72 4.83 20.95
C PHE A 12 -14.43 4.35 21.62
N LEU A 13 -13.32 4.28 20.90
CA LEU A 13 -12.03 3.86 21.46
C LEU A 13 -11.57 4.79 22.58
N LYS A 14 -11.72 6.11 22.41
CA LYS A 14 -11.34 7.09 23.43
C LYS A 14 -12.19 6.98 24.71
N GLU A 15 -13.49 6.74 24.56
CA GLU A 15 -14.38 6.50 25.72
C GLU A 15 -14.09 5.14 26.36
N LEU A 16 -13.76 4.12 25.55
CA LEU A 16 -13.38 2.79 26.02
C LEU A 16 -12.12 2.82 26.89
N GLU A 17 -11.16 3.73 26.64
CA GLU A 17 -9.96 3.89 27.47
C GLU A 17 -10.31 4.16 28.94
N ASN A 18 -11.36 4.92 29.16
CA ASN A 18 -11.84 5.31 30.49
C ASN A 18 -12.90 4.37 31.07
N TYR A 19 -13.34 3.38 30.30
CA TYR A 19 -14.39 2.45 30.75
C TYR A 19 -13.78 1.36 31.64
N PRO A 20 -14.38 1.07 32.81
CA PRO A 20 -13.79 0.17 33.81
C PRO A 20 -13.82 -1.31 33.39
N ILE A 21 -14.76 -1.68 32.52
CA ILE A 21 -14.93 -3.06 32.06
C ILE A 21 -14.63 -3.14 30.57
N LYS A 22 -13.65 -3.94 30.20
CA LYS A 22 -13.25 -4.16 28.81
C LYS A 22 -13.26 -5.64 28.51
N GLU A 23 -14.18 -6.07 27.66
CA GLU A 23 -14.18 -7.42 27.11
C GLU A 23 -13.66 -7.33 25.69
N GLN A 24 -12.50 -7.94 25.47
CA GLN A 24 -11.85 -8.00 24.17
C GLN A 24 -12.11 -9.33 23.49
N HIS A 25 -12.43 -9.28 22.23
CA HIS A 25 -12.69 -10.43 21.36
C HIS A 25 -11.73 -10.43 20.17
N LEU A 26 -11.44 -11.61 19.65
CA LEU A 26 -10.70 -11.81 18.42
C LEU A 26 -11.60 -12.53 17.42
N LYS A 27 -11.66 -12.01 16.19
CA LYS A 27 -12.32 -12.65 15.06
C LYS A 27 -11.30 -12.94 13.97
N VAL A 28 -11.33 -14.14 13.41
CA VAL A 28 -10.52 -14.57 12.29
C VAL A 28 -11.45 -14.95 11.15
N GLU A 29 -11.37 -14.21 10.04
CA GLU A 29 -12.05 -14.57 8.80
C GLU A 29 -11.06 -15.27 7.87
N LEU A 30 -11.45 -16.44 7.34
CA LEU A 30 -10.75 -17.11 6.27
C LEU A 30 -11.23 -16.55 4.94
N LEU A 31 -10.28 -16.28 4.06
CA LEU A 31 -10.55 -15.65 2.77
C LEU A 31 -10.26 -16.61 1.61
N ASP A 32 -11.02 -16.45 0.52
CA ASP A 32 -10.67 -17.06 -0.76
C ASP A 32 -9.56 -16.26 -1.47
N PHE A 33 -9.22 -16.69 -2.70
CA PHE A 33 -8.19 -16.00 -3.49
C PHE A 33 -8.56 -14.54 -3.78
N SER A 34 -9.83 -14.25 -4.01
CA SER A 34 -10.37 -12.90 -4.26
C SER A 34 -10.66 -12.11 -2.99
N GLU A 35 -10.25 -12.66 -1.84
CA GLU A 35 -10.41 -12.07 -0.51
C GLU A 35 -11.86 -11.92 -0.04
N ASN A 36 -12.77 -12.75 -0.55
CA ASN A 36 -14.10 -12.91 0.03
C ASN A 36 -14.03 -13.85 1.24
N THR A 37 -14.80 -13.53 2.27
CA THR A 37 -14.89 -14.36 3.48
C THR A 37 -15.59 -15.68 3.17
N ILE A 38 -14.89 -16.81 3.36
CA ILE A 38 -15.45 -18.17 3.19
C ILE A 38 -15.84 -18.81 4.51
N ALA A 39 -15.19 -18.42 5.60
CA ALA A 39 -15.51 -18.89 6.94
C ALA A 39 -15.09 -17.87 7.99
N GLU A 40 -15.71 -17.97 9.17
CA GLU A 40 -15.41 -17.13 10.32
C GLU A 40 -15.15 -18.01 11.55
N ILE A 41 -14.08 -17.68 12.27
CA ILE A 41 -13.68 -18.39 13.49
C ILE A 41 -13.74 -17.40 14.65
N GLN A 42 -14.79 -17.47 15.45
CA GLN A 42 -14.97 -16.62 16.64
C GLN A 42 -14.78 -17.42 17.93
N GLY A 43 -14.24 -16.75 18.94
CA GLY A 43 -14.22 -17.27 20.32
C GLY A 43 -13.38 -18.52 20.58
N LYS A 44 -12.66 -19.03 19.58
CA LYS A 44 -11.81 -20.23 19.67
C LYS A 44 -10.32 -19.92 19.77
N CYS A 45 -9.93 -18.65 19.76
CA CYS A 45 -8.55 -18.24 19.94
C CYS A 45 -8.14 -18.33 21.42
N VAL A 46 -7.06 -19.01 21.70
CA VAL A 46 -6.55 -19.21 23.07
C VAL A 46 -5.52 -18.18 23.44
N SER A 47 -4.67 -17.83 22.48
CA SER A 47 -3.61 -16.84 22.65
C SER A 47 -3.19 -16.29 21.30
N GLY A 48 -2.61 -15.11 21.30
CA GLY A 48 -2.09 -14.52 20.07
C GLY A 48 -1.26 -13.28 20.34
N SER A 49 -0.43 -12.93 19.37
CA SER A 49 0.33 -11.69 19.33
C SER A 49 0.27 -11.09 17.93
N LEU A 50 0.19 -9.78 17.87
CA LEU A 50 0.30 -8.99 16.65
C LEU A 50 1.46 -8.02 16.84
N ASN A 51 2.44 -8.09 15.95
CA ASN A 51 3.53 -7.13 15.89
C ASN A 51 3.27 -6.13 14.76
N LEU A 52 3.42 -4.84 15.08
CA LEU A 52 3.26 -3.74 14.15
C LEU A 52 4.59 -3.00 14.03
N ASP A 53 5.15 -2.94 12.83
CA ASP A 53 6.39 -2.21 12.55
C ASP A 53 6.13 -1.16 11.46
N GLY A 54 5.95 0.08 11.87
CA GLY A 54 5.69 1.19 10.96
C GLY A 54 6.88 1.59 10.08
N ALA A 55 8.09 1.14 10.37
CA ALA A 55 9.29 1.43 9.60
C ALA A 55 9.55 0.42 8.47
N SER A 56 8.95 -0.76 8.54
CA SER A 56 9.08 -1.83 7.55
C SER A 56 8.00 -1.74 6.48
N SER A 57 8.31 -2.15 5.25
CA SER A 57 7.30 -2.39 4.22
C SER A 57 6.35 -3.54 4.60
N MET A 58 6.88 -4.58 5.26
CA MET A 58 6.07 -5.61 5.92
C MET A 58 5.67 -5.13 7.32
N ARG A 59 4.56 -4.41 7.40
CA ARG A 59 4.16 -3.72 8.63
C ARG A 59 3.57 -4.61 9.71
N ARG A 60 3.08 -5.81 9.36
CA ARG A 60 2.33 -6.64 10.29
C ARG A 60 2.75 -8.09 10.22
N THR A 61 2.98 -8.66 11.39
CA THR A 61 3.14 -10.12 11.54
C THR A 61 2.32 -10.56 12.74
N CYS A 62 1.72 -11.73 12.68
CA CYS A 62 0.95 -12.28 13.78
C CYS A 62 1.20 -13.75 14.03
N THR A 63 1.04 -14.14 15.27
CA THR A 63 0.98 -15.53 15.70
C THR A 63 -0.24 -15.72 16.58
N PHE A 64 -0.98 -16.81 16.40
CA PHE A 64 -2.10 -17.12 17.27
C PHE A 64 -2.36 -18.62 17.31
N SER A 65 -3.00 -19.06 18.40
CA SER A 65 -3.35 -20.46 18.65
C SER A 65 -4.85 -20.60 18.73
N LEU A 66 -5.37 -21.58 17.99
CA LEU A 66 -6.79 -21.90 17.95
C LEU A 66 -7.02 -23.28 18.58
N ILE A 67 -8.04 -23.42 19.43
CA ILE A 67 -8.59 -24.70 19.75
C ILE A 67 -9.43 -25.18 18.58
N VAL A 68 -9.19 -26.40 18.10
CA VAL A 68 -9.83 -26.91 16.89
C VAL A 68 -10.52 -28.24 17.16
N ASP A 69 -11.61 -28.45 16.42
CA ASP A 69 -12.20 -29.76 16.24
C ASP A 69 -11.41 -30.46 15.12
N GLU A 70 -10.87 -31.67 15.44
CA GLU A 70 -10.02 -32.43 14.53
C GLU A 70 -10.68 -32.75 13.18
N ASN A 71 -12.00 -32.78 13.14
CA ASN A 71 -12.74 -33.04 11.91
C ASN A 71 -12.86 -31.82 10.98
N THR A 72 -12.58 -30.61 11.49
CA THR A 72 -12.78 -29.37 10.75
C THR A 72 -11.48 -28.86 10.11
N TYR A 73 -10.31 -29.19 10.71
CA TYR A 73 -9.03 -28.59 10.30
C TYR A 73 -7.94 -29.65 10.11
N ASP A 74 -7.99 -30.37 9.02
CA ASP A 74 -6.94 -31.30 8.63
C ASP A 74 -5.89 -30.59 7.77
N LEU A 75 -4.69 -30.35 8.33
CA LEU A 75 -3.57 -29.73 7.59
C LEU A 75 -2.97 -30.63 6.52
N THR A 76 -3.27 -31.92 6.53
CA THR A 76 -2.77 -32.86 5.51
C THR A 76 -3.64 -32.89 4.27
N ASN A 77 -4.84 -32.35 4.35
CA ASN A 77 -5.76 -32.24 3.24
C ASN A 77 -5.53 -30.89 2.48
N VAL A 78 -5.33 -30.96 1.18
CA VAL A 78 -5.16 -29.77 0.31
C VAL A 78 -6.37 -28.85 0.34
N GLU A 79 -7.55 -29.39 0.62
CA GLU A 79 -8.81 -28.65 0.80
C GLU A 79 -8.98 -28.09 2.21
N SER A 80 -8.00 -28.32 3.11
CA SER A 80 -8.05 -27.80 4.47
C SER A 80 -8.31 -26.28 4.47
N MET A 81 -9.19 -25.86 5.35
CA MET A 81 -9.53 -24.45 5.54
C MET A 81 -8.31 -23.62 6.02
N ILE A 82 -7.37 -24.27 6.73
CA ILE A 82 -6.16 -23.63 7.25
C ILE A 82 -4.94 -24.32 6.66
N SER A 83 -4.38 -23.72 5.60
CA SER A 83 -3.18 -24.23 4.94
C SER A 83 -2.24 -23.06 4.61
N ILE A 84 -0.99 -23.41 4.25
CA ILE A 84 -0.01 -22.44 3.77
C ILE A 84 -0.61 -21.66 2.59
N ASN A 85 -0.30 -20.37 2.52
CA ASN A 85 -0.75 -19.40 1.48
C ASN A 85 -2.25 -19.07 1.49
N LYS A 86 -3.03 -19.57 2.43
CA LYS A 86 -4.38 -19.06 2.66
C LYS A 86 -4.32 -17.66 3.26
N LYS A 87 -5.26 -16.82 2.84
CA LYS A 87 -5.41 -15.48 3.40
C LYS A 87 -6.38 -15.51 4.57
N ILE A 88 -6.10 -14.70 5.57
CA ILE A 88 -6.96 -14.48 6.72
C ILE A 88 -7.09 -12.98 6.99
N LYS A 89 -8.22 -12.57 7.52
CA LYS A 89 -8.42 -11.21 8.03
C LYS A 89 -8.68 -11.27 9.52
N LEU A 90 -7.91 -10.48 10.26
CA LEU A 90 -8.01 -10.44 11.72
C LEU A 90 -8.74 -9.16 12.15
N TYR A 91 -9.57 -9.31 13.20
CA TYR A 91 -10.24 -8.21 13.84
C TYR A 91 -10.10 -8.32 15.36
N THR A 92 -9.89 -7.19 16.02
CA THR A 92 -10.17 -7.06 17.45
C THR A 92 -11.57 -6.49 17.64
N GLY A 93 -12.25 -6.95 18.66
CA GLY A 93 -13.58 -6.46 18.99
C GLY A 93 -13.68 -6.12 20.47
N TYR A 94 -14.55 -5.21 20.80
CA TYR A 94 -14.87 -4.85 22.17
C TYR A 94 -16.37 -4.86 22.38
N THR A 95 -16.81 -5.48 23.47
CA THR A 95 -18.22 -5.45 23.85
C THR A 95 -18.65 -4.02 24.18
N ASN A 96 -19.72 -3.58 23.56
CA ASN A 96 -20.28 -2.25 23.78
C ASN A 96 -21.15 -2.24 25.06
N PHE A 97 -20.62 -1.68 26.11
CA PHE A 97 -21.37 -1.42 27.35
C PHE A 97 -21.90 0.03 27.44
N MET A 98 -21.81 0.77 26.33
CA MET A 98 -22.22 2.18 26.26
C MET A 98 -23.44 2.30 25.33
N ASP A 99 -24.56 2.79 25.82
CA ASP A 99 -25.83 2.92 25.06
C ASP A 99 -25.74 3.89 23.87
N LYS A 100 -24.62 4.59 23.72
CA LYS A 100 -24.45 5.74 22.83
C LYS A 100 -24.12 5.35 21.37
N TYR A 101 -23.54 4.16 21.12
CA TYR A 101 -22.96 3.81 19.82
C TYR A 101 -23.75 2.75 19.06
N LYS A 102 -24.00 1.62 19.68
CA LYS A 102 -24.76 0.47 19.17
C LYS A 102 -25.60 -0.09 20.29
N ALA A 103 -26.38 -1.13 19.98
CA ALA A 103 -27.10 -1.83 21.03
C ALA A 103 -26.16 -2.31 22.13
N TYR A 104 -26.57 -2.18 23.35
CA TYR A 104 -25.84 -2.66 24.51
C TYR A 104 -25.53 -4.16 24.40
N GLY A 105 -24.27 -4.53 24.58
CA GLY A 105 -23.80 -5.92 24.45
C GLY A 105 -23.34 -6.33 23.05
N ASP A 106 -23.54 -5.49 22.03
CA ASP A 106 -22.97 -5.76 20.70
C ASP A 106 -21.46 -5.64 20.69
N ILE A 107 -20.80 -6.43 19.84
CA ILE A 107 -19.36 -6.32 19.65
C ILE A 107 -19.05 -5.36 18.51
N ILE A 108 -18.22 -4.38 18.77
CA ILE A 108 -17.71 -3.45 17.77
C ILE A 108 -16.35 -3.96 17.29
N TRP A 109 -16.24 -4.26 15.99
CA TRP A 109 -15.08 -4.88 15.38
C TRP A 109 -14.18 -3.87 14.67
N PHE A 110 -12.86 -3.97 14.91
CA PHE A 110 -11.81 -3.17 14.30
C PHE A 110 -10.87 -4.09 13.51
N PRO A 111 -10.65 -3.84 12.20
CA PRO A 111 -9.75 -4.64 11.41
C PRO A 111 -8.30 -4.41 11.85
N LEU A 112 -7.55 -5.49 12.02
CA LEU A 112 -6.13 -5.49 12.35
C LEU A 112 -5.25 -5.67 11.11
N GLY A 113 -5.78 -6.30 10.08
CA GLY A 113 -5.09 -6.50 8.80
C GLY A 113 -5.51 -7.75 8.07
N THR A 114 -5.07 -7.83 6.82
CA THR A 114 -5.14 -9.04 5.98
C THR A 114 -3.77 -9.69 5.95
N PHE A 115 -3.72 -10.99 6.23
CA PHE A 115 -2.49 -11.76 6.40
C PHE A 115 -2.49 -13.00 5.52
N VAL A 116 -1.30 -13.51 5.23
CA VAL A 116 -1.06 -14.78 4.55
C VAL A 116 -0.50 -15.76 5.58
N ILE A 117 -1.07 -16.96 5.67
CA ILE A 117 -0.58 -18.01 6.55
C ILE A 117 0.72 -18.56 5.97
N VAL A 118 1.83 -18.41 6.72
CA VAL A 118 3.15 -18.86 6.29
C VAL A 118 3.60 -20.15 7.00
N SER A 119 3.11 -20.37 8.22
CA SER A 119 3.46 -21.59 8.97
C SER A 119 2.31 -22.01 9.90
N PRO A 120 1.45 -22.91 9.47
CA PRO A 120 0.51 -23.59 10.36
C PRO A 120 1.15 -24.83 10.97
N SER A 121 0.87 -25.11 12.24
CA SER A 121 1.26 -26.35 12.91
C SER A 121 0.16 -26.86 13.85
N ILE A 122 -0.03 -28.18 13.92
CA ILE A 122 -0.99 -28.79 14.84
C ILE A 122 -0.23 -29.42 16.00
N ASN A 123 -0.70 -29.16 17.21
CA ASN A 123 -0.27 -29.86 18.41
C ASN A 123 -1.44 -30.68 18.98
N HIS A 124 -1.28 -32.01 19.01
CA HIS A 124 -2.23 -32.90 19.62
C HIS A 124 -1.82 -33.16 21.07
N SER A 125 -2.76 -33.05 21.99
CA SER A 125 -2.56 -33.40 23.39
C SER A 125 -3.77 -34.16 23.91
N VAL A 126 -3.61 -34.80 25.08
CA VAL A 126 -4.72 -35.53 25.74
C VAL A 126 -5.90 -34.62 26.08
N SER A 127 -5.65 -33.31 26.22
CA SER A 127 -6.66 -32.30 26.55
C SER A 127 -7.30 -31.65 25.33
N GLY A 128 -6.90 -31.99 24.11
CA GLY A 128 -7.42 -31.42 22.87
C GLY A 128 -6.34 -31.05 21.86
N SER A 129 -6.76 -30.64 20.72
CA SER A 129 -5.88 -30.23 19.60
C SER A 129 -5.86 -28.71 19.44
N THR A 130 -4.67 -28.19 19.20
CA THR A 130 -4.44 -26.74 18.95
C THR A 130 -3.73 -26.57 17.63
N ILE A 131 -4.20 -25.62 16.81
CA ILE A 131 -3.46 -25.14 15.65
C ILE A 131 -2.76 -23.85 16.04
N ASN A 132 -1.44 -23.80 15.81
CA ASN A 132 -0.67 -22.56 15.89
C ASN A 132 -0.47 -22.04 14.48
N ILE A 133 -0.78 -20.77 14.28
CA ILE A 133 -0.70 -20.10 12.99
C ILE A 133 0.30 -18.95 13.12
N THR A 134 1.29 -18.94 12.23
CA THR A 134 2.11 -17.77 11.97
C THR A 134 1.68 -17.21 10.63
N ALA A 135 1.34 -15.92 10.61
CA ALA A 135 0.93 -15.24 9.40
C ALA A 135 1.60 -13.87 9.29
N LYS A 136 1.81 -13.44 8.06
CA LYS A 136 2.45 -12.17 7.70
C LYS A 136 1.52 -11.37 6.82
N ASP A 137 1.66 -10.05 6.79
CA ASP A 137 0.85 -9.25 5.88
C ASP A 137 1.16 -9.61 4.41
N LYS A 138 0.33 -9.14 3.50
CA LYS A 138 0.43 -9.49 2.08
C LYS A 138 1.76 -9.11 1.42
N MET A 139 2.61 -8.32 2.08
CA MET A 139 3.93 -7.98 1.55
C MET A 139 4.81 -9.21 1.34
N CYS A 140 4.57 -10.31 2.07
CA CYS A 140 5.26 -11.59 1.84
C CYS A 140 4.99 -12.20 0.45
N LEU A 141 3.93 -11.74 -0.24
CA LEU A 141 3.63 -12.13 -1.62
C LEU A 141 4.43 -11.33 -2.67
N LEU A 142 5.08 -10.23 -2.28
CA LEU A 142 5.84 -9.36 -3.16
C LEU A 142 7.36 -9.38 -2.91
N ASN A 143 7.77 -9.78 -1.70
CA ASN A 143 9.16 -9.68 -1.26
C ASN A 143 10.03 -10.91 -1.53
N GLY A 144 9.50 -11.92 -2.22
CA GLY A 144 10.20 -13.15 -2.54
C GLY A 144 10.10 -14.24 -1.45
N GLU A 145 9.45 -13.98 -0.32
CA GLU A 145 9.37 -14.95 0.79
C GLU A 145 8.34 -16.07 0.51
N VAL A 146 7.14 -15.68 0.08
CA VAL A 146 6.05 -16.58 -0.30
C VAL A 146 5.78 -16.49 -1.79
N GLY A 147 5.90 -15.29 -2.33
CA GLY A 147 5.69 -14.96 -3.73
C GLY A 147 6.49 -13.73 -4.14
N GLY A 148 6.30 -13.28 -5.39
CA GLY A 148 6.91 -12.05 -5.89
C GLY A 148 8.37 -12.18 -6.32
N SER A 149 8.93 -13.39 -6.39
CA SER A 149 10.23 -13.63 -7.02
C SER A 149 10.08 -13.59 -8.54
N LEU A 150 10.96 -12.84 -9.21
CA LEU A 150 10.94 -12.71 -10.66
C LEU A 150 11.41 -14.00 -11.32
N PRO A 151 10.63 -14.61 -12.23
CA PRO A 151 11.00 -15.85 -12.88
C PRO A 151 12.05 -15.66 -13.99
N ALA A 152 12.20 -14.44 -14.50
CA ALA A 152 13.12 -14.06 -15.55
C ALA A 152 13.58 -12.61 -15.36
N PRO A 153 14.68 -12.18 -16.02
CA PRO A 153 15.03 -10.77 -16.04
C PRO A 153 13.93 -9.92 -16.66
N VAL A 154 13.67 -8.76 -16.04
CA VAL A 154 12.65 -7.80 -16.51
C VAL A 154 13.27 -6.41 -16.67
N SER A 155 12.85 -5.70 -17.73
CA SER A 155 13.15 -4.30 -17.97
C SER A 155 11.84 -3.52 -17.87
N LEU A 156 11.80 -2.49 -17.02
CA LEU A 156 10.57 -1.77 -16.70
C LEU A 156 10.64 -0.27 -17.07
N HIS A 157 11.82 0.24 -17.43
CA HIS A 157 12.00 1.66 -17.73
C HIS A 157 11.61 2.02 -19.17
N GLU A 158 11.48 1.03 -20.05
CA GLU A 158 11.16 1.22 -21.46
C GLU A 158 10.17 0.17 -21.95
N LYS A 159 9.38 0.51 -22.94
CA LYS A 159 8.49 -0.38 -23.65
C LYS A 159 8.74 -0.27 -25.16
N TYR A 160 8.68 -1.40 -25.85
CA TYR A 160 8.87 -1.49 -27.28
C TYR A 160 7.50 -1.56 -27.96
N ILE A 161 7.20 -0.55 -28.75
CA ILE A 161 5.95 -0.46 -29.52
C ILE A 161 6.25 -0.82 -30.96
N ARG A 162 5.63 -1.89 -31.46
CA ARG A 162 5.72 -2.25 -32.87
C ARG A 162 4.68 -1.48 -33.65
N ASN A 163 5.14 -0.62 -34.55
CA ASN A 163 4.31 0.18 -35.42
C ASN A 163 3.71 -0.66 -36.59
N GLU A 164 2.68 -0.14 -37.23
CA GLU A 164 2.03 -0.78 -38.38
C GLU A 164 2.97 -0.96 -39.60
N ASP A 165 3.95 -0.09 -39.75
CA ASP A 165 4.99 -0.17 -40.78
C ASP A 165 6.09 -1.19 -40.48
N GLY A 166 6.01 -1.91 -39.35
CA GLY A 166 6.97 -2.89 -38.89
C GLY A 166 8.18 -2.32 -38.14
N THR A 167 8.28 -1.00 -37.98
CA THR A 167 9.31 -0.36 -37.14
C THR A 167 9.00 -0.53 -35.68
N THR A 168 10.02 -0.37 -34.83
CA THR A 168 9.86 -0.40 -33.37
C THR A 168 10.22 0.96 -32.81
N THR A 169 9.31 1.52 -32.01
CA THR A 169 9.54 2.75 -31.23
C THR A 169 9.76 2.38 -29.78
N ILE A 170 10.73 3.03 -29.15
CA ILE A 170 10.98 2.89 -27.70
C ILE A 170 10.31 4.06 -27.00
N GLU A 171 9.45 3.75 -26.04
CA GLU A 171 8.87 4.74 -25.14
C GLU A 171 9.35 4.49 -23.71
N TYR A 172 9.72 5.56 -23.01
CA TYR A 172 10.07 5.47 -21.59
C TYR A 172 8.82 5.41 -20.73
N VAL A 173 8.85 4.53 -19.74
CA VAL A 173 7.70 4.26 -18.88
C VAL A 173 7.67 5.26 -17.73
N ASN A 174 6.49 5.80 -17.44
CA ASN A 174 6.25 6.67 -16.29
C ASN A 174 6.43 5.89 -14.99
N MET A 175 6.94 6.53 -13.93
CA MET A 175 7.16 5.88 -12.64
C MET A 175 5.89 5.33 -12.00
N TYR A 176 4.75 6.01 -12.20
CA TYR A 176 3.46 5.51 -11.76
C TYR A 176 3.14 4.15 -12.41
N ASP A 177 3.34 4.05 -13.73
CA ASP A 177 3.08 2.82 -14.45
C ASP A 177 4.05 1.70 -14.06
N ILE A 178 5.32 2.02 -13.77
CA ILE A 178 6.29 1.03 -13.28
C ILE A 178 5.81 0.40 -11.97
N VAL A 179 5.39 1.21 -10.99
CA VAL A 179 4.86 0.69 -9.71
C VAL A 179 3.62 -0.16 -9.96
N ARG A 180 2.70 0.34 -10.77
CA ARG A 180 1.44 -0.34 -11.08
C ARG A 180 1.67 -1.69 -11.76
N GLU A 181 2.47 -1.73 -12.80
CA GLU A 181 2.81 -2.94 -13.55
C GLU A 181 3.56 -3.95 -12.68
N ALA A 182 4.50 -3.49 -11.84
CA ALA A 182 5.23 -4.36 -10.94
C ALA A 182 4.29 -5.06 -9.94
N VAL A 183 3.36 -4.34 -9.32
CA VAL A 183 2.46 -4.90 -8.31
C VAL A 183 1.38 -5.78 -8.92
N ILE A 184 0.77 -5.36 -10.03
CA ILE A 184 -0.34 -6.08 -10.66
C ILE A 184 0.17 -7.28 -11.45
N HIS A 185 1.09 -7.07 -12.39
CA HIS A 185 1.47 -8.13 -13.33
C HIS A 185 2.60 -9.02 -12.84
N LEU A 186 3.55 -8.50 -12.09
CA LEU A 186 4.63 -9.31 -11.51
C LEU A 186 4.28 -9.81 -10.10
N GLY A 187 3.55 -9.03 -9.32
CA GLY A 187 3.11 -9.38 -7.97
C GLY A 187 1.80 -10.15 -7.92
N GLY A 188 0.97 -10.10 -8.98
CA GLY A 188 -0.33 -10.77 -9.04
C GLY A 188 -1.41 -10.12 -8.17
N GLU A 189 -1.29 -8.84 -7.83
CA GLU A 189 -2.29 -8.15 -7.03
C GLU A 189 -3.50 -7.73 -7.87
N ASP A 190 -4.67 -7.71 -7.24
CA ASP A 190 -5.90 -7.21 -7.86
C ASP A 190 -5.77 -5.71 -8.16
N PRO A 191 -5.96 -5.27 -9.41
CA PRO A 191 -5.91 -3.85 -9.78
C PRO A 191 -6.81 -2.94 -8.92
N ALA A 192 -7.95 -3.46 -8.44
CA ALA A 192 -8.88 -2.73 -7.57
C ALA A 192 -8.31 -2.47 -6.16
N LYS A 193 -7.24 -3.18 -5.78
CA LYS A 193 -6.59 -3.07 -4.48
C LYS A 193 -5.25 -2.32 -4.53
N VAL A 194 -4.87 -1.80 -5.68
CA VAL A 194 -3.63 -1.04 -5.85
C VAL A 194 -3.95 0.44 -5.83
N ILE A 195 -3.49 1.11 -4.79
CA ILE A 195 -3.69 2.55 -4.56
C ILE A 195 -2.31 3.21 -4.62
N ILE A 196 -2.11 4.04 -5.64
CA ILE A 196 -0.87 4.78 -5.85
C ILE A 196 -1.21 6.26 -5.78
N ASN A 197 -0.67 6.93 -4.78
CA ASN A 197 -0.94 8.33 -4.51
C ASN A 197 0.33 9.16 -4.73
N ASP A 198 0.13 10.42 -5.10
CA ASP A 198 1.13 11.49 -5.07
C ASP A 198 2.34 11.33 -6.02
N ILE A 199 2.38 10.30 -6.87
CA ILE A 199 3.43 10.23 -7.91
C ILE A 199 3.09 11.24 -9.02
N PRO A 200 3.91 12.27 -9.22
CA PRO A 200 3.67 13.21 -10.31
C PRO A 200 3.84 12.51 -11.66
N LEU A 201 2.86 12.67 -12.55
CA LEU A 201 2.96 12.15 -13.91
C LEU A 201 3.93 12.97 -14.77
N LYS A 202 4.08 14.25 -14.44
CA LYS A 202 4.97 15.18 -15.15
C LYS A 202 5.79 15.98 -14.16
N VAL A 203 7.01 16.31 -14.56
CA VAL A 203 7.92 17.18 -13.83
C VAL A 203 8.43 18.30 -14.70
N LYS A 204 8.74 19.45 -14.09
CA LYS A 204 9.45 20.51 -14.78
C LYS A 204 10.90 20.12 -14.97
N LYS A 205 11.33 20.02 -16.20
CA LYS A 205 12.71 19.69 -16.57
C LYS A 205 13.27 20.76 -17.51
N LEU A 206 14.54 21.04 -17.37
CA LEU A 206 15.26 21.83 -18.36
C LEU A 206 15.35 21.00 -19.64
N VAL A 207 14.59 21.39 -20.68
CA VAL A 207 14.50 20.62 -21.92
C VAL A 207 15.55 21.01 -22.93
N ARG A 208 16.07 22.23 -22.81
CA ARG A 208 17.10 22.74 -23.71
C ARG A 208 18.13 23.53 -22.96
N TYR A 209 19.34 23.36 -23.39
CA TYR A 209 20.47 24.20 -23.04
C TYR A 209 21.00 24.84 -24.32
N ILE A 210 21.13 26.15 -24.29
CA ILE A 210 21.69 26.89 -25.41
C ILE A 210 23.18 26.78 -25.34
N GLY A 211 23.75 25.98 -26.27
CA GLY A 211 25.20 25.89 -26.45
C GLY A 211 25.78 27.12 -27.12
N ASN A 212 26.59 26.92 -28.14
CA ASN A 212 27.26 28.02 -28.86
C ASN A 212 26.42 28.64 -30.00
N LYS A 213 25.24 28.11 -30.30
CA LYS A 213 24.33 28.62 -31.32
C LYS A 213 23.11 29.26 -30.67
N PRO A 214 22.67 30.45 -31.11
CA PRO A 214 21.44 31.03 -30.64
C PRO A 214 20.23 30.19 -31.08
N LEU A 215 19.17 30.19 -30.25
CA LEU A 215 17.86 29.66 -30.61
C LEU A 215 16.93 30.84 -30.90
N TYR A 216 16.17 30.75 -31.98
CA TYR A 216 15.22 31.74 -32.37
C TYR A 216 13.80 31.23 -32.16
N TYR A 217 12.93 32.12 -31.72
CA TYR A 217 11.50 31.87 -31.55
C TYR A 217 10.73 32.96 -32.23
N ASP A 218 9.63 32.66 -32.89
CA ASP A 218 8.71 33.64 -33.43
C ASP A 218 7.85 34.34 -32.36
N ALA A 219 6.91 35.19 -32.77
CA ALA A 219 6.03 35.92 -31.86
C ALA A 219 5.04 34.98 -31.12
N ASP A 220 4.71 33.84 -31.70
CA ASP A 220 3.80 32.84 -31.16
C ASP A 220 4.54 31.85 -30.24
N GLY A 221 5.87 31.89 -30.20
CA GLY A 221 6.73 31.06 -29.37
C GLY A 221 7.19 29.78 -30.04
N ASP A 222 6.96 29.61 -31.32
CA ASP A 222 7.45 28.48 -32.10
C ASP A 222 8.92 28.70 -32.51
N GLU A 223 9.68 27.58 -32.54
CA GLU A 223 11.11 27.60 -32.89
C GLU A 223 11.32 27.89 -34.37
N SER A 224 12.26 28.79 -34.66
CA SER A 224 12.65 29.18 -36.02
C SER A 224 14.14 28.93 -36.24
N ASP A 225 14.52 28.58 -37.47
CA ASP A 225 15.92 28.42 -37.87
C ASP A 225 16.66 29.76 -38.01
N GLU A 226 15.93 30.85 -38.11
CA GLU A 226 16.47 32.20 -38.31
C GLU A 226 15.76 33.25 -37.41
N PRO A 227 16.39 34.40 -37.13
CA PRO A 227 15.77 35.47 -36.34
C PRO A 227 14.47 35.98 -36.99
N VAL A 228 13.38 35.97 -36.25
CA VAL A 228 12.06 36.45 -36.71
C VAL A 228 11.77 37.80 -36.08
N SER A 229 11.25 38.75 -36.89
CA SER A 229 10.84 40.06 -36.41
C SER A 229 9.69 39.94 -35.39
N GLY A 230 9.87 40.50 -34.19
CA GLY A 230 8.92 40.37 -33.07
C GLY A 230 9.09 39.11 -32.23
N GLY A 231 9.92 38.18 -32.67
CA GLY A 231 10.28 37.01 -31.88
C GLY A 231 11.38 37.30 -30.85
N ARG A 232 11.83 36.25 -30.16
CA ARG A 232 12.94 36.33 -29.20
C ARG A 232 14.12 35.46 -29.62
N THR A 233 15.30 35.94 -29.28
CA THR A 233 16.54 35.18 -29.47
C THR A 233 17.13 34.82 -28.12
N LEU A 234 17.42 33.53 -27.88
CA LEU A 234 18.16 33.07 -26.71
C LEU A 234 19.62 32.82 -27.09
N GLN A 235 20.55 33.30 -26.27
CA GLN A 235 21.99 33.24 -26.54
C GLN A 235 22.69 32.32 -25.54
N HIS A 236 24.01 32.12 -25.80
CA HIS A 236 24.85 31.35 -24.90
C HIS A 236 24.78 31.86 -23.45
N GLY A 237 24.51 31.00 -22.52
CA GLY A 237 24.30 31.31 -21.11
C GLY A 237 22.84 31.51 -20.70
N ASP A 238 21.94 31.69 -21.63
CA ASP A 238 20.52 31.73 -21.34
C ASP A 238 19.97 30.32 -21.23
N LEU A 239 19.08 30.10 -20.29
CA LEU A 239 18.32 28.84 -20.19
C LEU A 239 17.16 28.91 -21.18
N ALA A 240 17.05 27.89 -22.04
CA ALA A 240 15.94 27.82 -23.01
C ALA A 240 14.56 27.69 -22.33
N GLY A 241 14.54 27.31 -21.08
CA GLY A 241 13.35 27.23 -20.23
C GLY A 241 13.10 25.82 -19.70
N TYR A 242 12.07 25.75 -18.88
CA TYR A 242 11.59 24.49 -18.32
C TYR A 242 10.28 24.13 -18.99
N ASP A 243 10.15 22.85 -19.34
CA ASP A 243 8.91 22.30 -19.85
C ASP A 243 8.43 21.15 -18.97
N TRP A 244 7.15 20.83 -19.04
CA TRP A 244 6.57 19.70 -18.37
C TRP A 244 6.80 18.45 -19.21
N VAL A 245 7.68 17.57 -18.72
CA VAL A 245 7.98 16.30 -19.35
C VAL A 245 7.47 15.14 -18.49
N ASP A 246 7.21 14.00 -19.10
CA ASP A 246 6.81 12.81 -18.39
C ASP A 246 7.87 12.42 -17.35
N PHE A 247 7.41 12.07 -16.15
CA PHE A 247 8.29 11.67 -15.06
C PHE A 247 8.65 10.19 -15.19
N THR A 248 9.66 9.93 -16.00
CA THR A 248 10.16 8.59 -16.27
C THR A 248 11.31 8.21 -15.33
N TYR A 249 11.59 6.92 -15.22
CA TYR A 249 12.72 6.44 -14.41
C TYR A 249 14.06 6.94 -15.00
N PRO A 250 14.95 7.54 -14.17
CA PRO A 250 16.22 8.08 -14.65
C PRO A 250 17.25 6.96 -14.85
N GLY A 251 17.41 6.48 -16.05
CA GLY A 251 18.35 5.44 -16.41
C GLY A 251 17.68 4.07 -16.61
N GLU A 252 18.46 3.00 -16.48
CA GLU A 252 17.99 1.65 -16.69
C GLU A 252 17.41 1.04 -15.40
N LEU A 253 16.21 0.46 -15.48
CA LEU A 253 15.62 -0.33 -14.43
C LEU A 253 15.47 -1.79 -14.91
N ILE A 254 16.55 -2.54 -14.71
CA ILE A 254 16.61 -3.96 -15.05
C ILE A 254 16.77 -4.76 -13.76
N LYS A 255 15.93 -5.75 -13.58
CA LYS A 255 15.98 -6.70 -12.46
C LYS A 255 16.24 -8.09 -12.96
N GLN A 256 17.01 -8.86 -12.22
CA GLN A 256 17.40 -10.21 -12.59
C GLN A 256 16.40 -11.25 -12.09
N ALA A 257 16.46 -12.44 -12.68
CA ALA A 257 15.71 -13.59 -12.15
C ALA A 257 16.06 -13.85 -10.68
N GLY A 258 15.07 -14.12 -9.87
CA GLY A 258 15.23 -14.36 -8.43
C GLY A 258 15.17 -13.09 -7.57
N GLU A 259 15.29 -11.89 -8.14
CA GLU A 259 14.98 -10.66 -7.41
C GLU A 259 13.48 -10.57 -7.11
N SER A 260 13.11 -9.75 -6.15
CA SER A 260 11.71 -9.59 -5.74
C SER A 260 11.03 -8.39 -6.39
N VAL A 261 9.70 -8.40 -6.42
CA VAL A 261 8.92 -7.23 -6.82
C VAL A 261 9.22 -6.03 -5.93
N THR A 262 9.44 -6.24 -4.63
CA THR A 262 9.83 -5.16 -3.71
C THR A 262 11.15 -4.50 -4.10
N SER A 263 12.08 -5.23 -4.74
CA SER A 263 13.33 -4.62 -5.22
C SER A 263 13.10 -3.57 -6.33
N ILE A 264 12.03 -3.73 -7.11
CA ILE A 264 11.59 -2.73 -8.11
C ILE A 264 11.01 -1.52 -7.38
N LEU A 265 10.13 -1.76 -6.40
CA LEU A 265 9.50 -0.71 -5.60
C LEU A 265 10.53 0.11 -4.82
N ASP A 266 11.55 -0.54 -4.26
CA ASP A 266 12.67 0.11 -3.58
C ASP A 266 13.45 1.02 -4.55
N SER A 267 13.69 0.55 -5.77
CA SER A 267 14.38 1.35 -6.78
C SER A 267 13.60 2.61 -7.14
N VAL A 268 12.28 2.50 -7.31
CA VAL A 268 11.40 3.65 -7.58
C VAL A 268 11.31 4.58 -6.38
N SER A 269 11.12 4.03 -5.17
CA SER A 269 11.07 4.81 -3.93
C SER A 269 12.36 5.59 -3.67
N ASN A 270 13.52 5.01 -3.98
CA ASN A 270 14.82 5.67 -3.84
C ASN A 270 14.96 6.86 -4.81
N VAL A 271 14.41 6.76 -6.02
CA VAL A 271 14.42 7.87 -6.99
C VAL A 271 13.46 8.98 -6.56
N LEU A 272 12.29 8.61 -6.06
CA LEU A 272 11.27 9.56 -5.57
C LEU A 272 11.69 10.21 -4.24
N GLY A 273 12.52 9.52 -3.44
CA GLY A 273 13.10 10.01 -2.19
C GLY A 273 12.21 9.73 -0.98
N ASN A 274 11.16 10.50 -0.78
CA ASN A 274 10.33 10.41 0.44
C ASN A 274 9.05 9.59 0.23
N TYR A 275 9.18 8.38 -0.33
CA TYR A 275 8.04 7.50 -0.58
C TYR A 275 8.12 6.23 0.25
N GLU A 276 6.96 5.65 0.50
CA GLU A 276 6.78 4.37 1.19
C GLU A 276 5.73 3.52 0.48
N TYR A 277 5.81 2.21 0.69
CA TYR A 277 4.80 1.29 0.23
C TYR A 277 4.51 0.24 1.31
N PHE A 278 3.27 -0.19 1.40
CA PHE A 278 2.80 -1.14 2.40
C PHE A 278 1.40 -1.65 2.05
N TYR A 279 0.93 -2.65 2.76
CA TYR A 279 -0.48 -3.01 2.76
C TYR A 279 -1.23 -2.35 3.92
N ASP A 280 -2.43 -1.84 3.68
CA ASP A 280 -3.31 -1.31 4.72
C ASP A 280 -4.05 -2.43 5.49
N VAL A 281 -4.88 -2.07 6.45
CA VAL A 281 -5.65 -3.04 7.25
C VAL A 281 -6.73 -3.76 6.44
N ASN A 282 -7.10 -3.23 5.29
CA ASN A 282 -8.08 -3.82 4.39
C ASN A 282 -7.45 -4.71 3.30
N GLY A 283 -6.13 -4.83 3.30
CA GLY A 283 -5.38 -5.59 2.31
C GLY A 283 -5.17 -4.86 0.99
N ASN A 284 -5.33 -3.53 0.95
CA ASN A 284 -4.98 -2.73 -0.20
C ASN A 284 -3.48 -2.42 -0.20
N PHE A 285 -2.84 -2.55 -1.35
CA PHE A 285 -1.48 -2.08 -1.55
C PHE A 285 -1.48 -0.56 -1.67
N ILE A 286 -0.67 0.11 -0.87
CA ILE A 286 -0.51 1.56 -0.85
C ILE A 286 0.90 1.91 -1.27
N PHE A 287 1.03 2.84 -2.21
CA PHE A 287 2.29 3.50 -2.55
C PHE A 287 2.04 5.01 -2.49
N GLN A 288 2.75 5.71 -1.61
CA GLN A 288 2.47 7.12 -1.33
C GLN A 288 3.71 7.87 -0.83
N GLU A 289 3.66 9.19 -0.87
CA GLU A 289 4.63 10.02 -0.17
C GLU A 289 4.49 9.84 1.36
N LYS A 290 5.63 9.75 2.07
CA LYS A 290 5.66 9.69 3.53
C LYS A 290 5.10 10.98 4.11
N LYS A 291 4.08 10.86 4.93
CA LYS A 291 3.51 12.02 5.63
C LYS A 291 4.52 12.60 6.61
N ASN A 292 4.95 13.83 6.36
CA ASN A 292 5.83 14.55 7.25
C ASN A 292 5.03 15.28 8.32
N TYR A 293 4.75 14.59 9.41
CA TYR A 293 4.02 15.18 10.55
C TYR A 293 4.78 16.31 11.25
N LEU A 294 6.08 16.48 10.99
CA LEU A 294 6.88 17.57 11.57
C LEU A 294 6.67 18.90 10.82
N ASN A 295 6.25 18.84 9.56
CA ASN A 295 5.94 20.00 8.72
C ASN A 295 4.45 20.30 8.61
N THR A 296 3.59 19.53 9.24
CA THR A 296 2.21 19.97 9.40
C THR A 296 2.28 21.25 10.25
N SER A 297 2.16 22.38 9.55
CA SER A 297 1.88 23.66 10.18
C SER A 297 0.83 23.38 11.26
N TYR A 298 1.17 23.76 12.45
CA TYR A 298 0.37 23.73 13.65
C TYR A 298 -1.11 23.71 13.29
N VAL A 299 -1.78 22.59 13.51
CA VAL A 299 -3.24 22.58 13.37
C VAL A 299 -3.74 23.54 14.45
N PRO A 300 -4.30 24.69 14.10
CA PRO A 300 -4.65 25.67 15.11
C PRO A 300 -5.73 25.06 15.99
N ILE A 301 -5.35 24.77 17.23
CA ILE A 301 -6.30 24.39 18.25
C ILE A 301 -6.97 25.68 18.69
N THR A 302 -8.22 25.84 18.30
CA THR A 302 -9.01 27.00 18.74
C THR A 302 -9.80 26.59 19.98
N GLU A 303 -9.54 27.25 21.10
CA GLU A 303 -10.35 27.13 22.29
C GLU A 303 -11.72 27.79 22.03
N LEU A 304 -12.78 27.02 22.16
CA LEU A 304 -14.14 27.51 22.00
C LEU A 304 -14.63 28.18 23.30
N PRO A 305 -15.60 29.08 23.24
CA PRO A 305 -16.11 29.80 24.42
C PRO A 305 -16.65 28.92 25.54
N ASN A 306 -16.91 27.66 25.27
CA ASN A 306 -17.37 26.66 26.24
C ASN A 306 -16.24 25.85 26.90
N GLY A 307 -14.96 26.21 26.64
CA GLY A 307 -13.78 25.49 27.13
C GLY A 307 -13.45 24.19 26.40
N SER A 308 -14.13 23.87 25.31
CA SER A 308 -13.76 22.77 24.44
C SER A 308 -12.79 23.27 23.36
N TYR A 309 -12.02 22.32 22.76
CA TYR A 309 -11.07 22.63 21.72
C TYR A 309 -11.57 22.12 20.37
N SER A 310 -11.53 22.96 19.35
CA SER A 310 -11.77 22.58 17.97
C SER A 310 -10.43 22.43 17.26
N VAL A 311 -10.22 21.30 16.62
CA VAL A 311 -9.08 21.03 15.75
C VAL A 311 -9.57 21.18 14.32
N ASN A 312 -9.11 22.22 13.64
CA ASN A 312 -9.40 22.37 12.22
C ASN A 312 -8.35 21.58 11.44
N PHE A 313 -8.73 20.42 10.95
CA PHE A 313 -7.97 19.74 9.91
C PHE A 313 -8.27 20.53 8.64
N GLY A 314 -7.29 21.31 8.14
CA GLY A 314 -7.46 22.07 6.91
C GLY A 314 -8.00 21.18 5.81
N GLU A 315 -8.99 21.66 5.08
CA GLU A 315 -9.37 21.11 3.80
C GLU A 315 -8.21 21.40 2.83
N ASP A 316 -7.51 20.36 2.38
CA ASP A 316 -6.65 20.37 1.20
C ASP A 316 -7.44 19.89 -0.03
#